data_1629e75e970adf275db2af044ac4f9ca
#
_entry.id   1629e75e970adf275db2af044ac4f9ca
#
_cell.length_a   1.000
_cell.length_b   1.000
_cell.length_c   1.000
_cell.angle_alpha   90.00
_cell.angle_beta   90.00
_cell.angle_gamma   90.00
#
_symmetry.space_group_name_H-M   'P 1'
#
loop_
_entity.id
_entity.type
_entity.pdbx_description
1 polymer ?
#
loop_
_entity_poly.entity_id
_entity_poly.type
_entity_poly.pdbx_seq_one_letter_code
_entity_poly.pdbx_strand_id
1 'polypeptide(L)'
;TKNIELVNQLGDTVHLYDQQGKIIILDLFFTSCGSICPKLTNNMSKLQQSFTRGGDTRKKVDTSIVHFMSISVDPNRDSVPVLRAYANKTGVIADNWWLLTGNRDSIYKFAFEELKVDQFSQEPISPDFVHTSRFILIDKKMQIRGYYNGLDSASLLKLAKDVGYLMLEKDKTKKNKIFQDIVDLSWLWLVIALLVSWFVYYFNTKFNKSK
;
A
#
# COMPACT_ATOMS: atom_id res chain seq x y z
N THR A 1 6.49 9.32 2.41
CA THR A 1 6.92 8.77 3.71
C THR A 1 8.24 8.01 3.56
N LYS A 2 9.06 7.97 4.62
CA LYS A 2 10.23 7.07 4.70
C LYS A 2 9.80 5.65 5.07
N ASN A 3 10.70 4.70 4.81
CA ASN A 3 10.47 3.32 5.21
C ASN A 3 10.63 3.15 6.73
N ILE A 4 9.86 2.23 7.32
CA ILE A 4 9.97 1.81 8.72
C ILE A 4 9.88 0.29 8.79
N GLU A 5 10.71 -0.32 9.65
CA GLU A 5 10.68 -1.74 9.96
C GLU A 5 9.82 -1.98 11.21
N LEU A 6 8.91 -2.92 11.13
CA LEU A 6 7.94 -3.28 12.16
C LEU A 6 7.74 -4.80 12.18
N VAL A 7 7.02 -5.29 13.21
CA VAL A 7 6.64 -6.71 13.31
C VAL A 7 5.11 -6.80 13.29
N ASN A 8 4.56 -7.68 12.46
CA ASN A 8 3.12 -7.87 12.36
C ASN A 8 2.57 -8.84 13.42
N GLN A 9 1.25 -8.97 13.51
CA GLN A 9 0.57 -9.87 14.46
C GLN A 9 0.85 -11.37 14.23
N LEU A 10 1.45 -11.73 13.09
CA LEU A 10 1.87 -13.10 12.80
C LEU A 10 3.29 -13.39 13.28
N GLY A 11 4.07 -12.33 13.58
CA GLY A 11 5.46 -12.40 14.00
C GLY A 11 6.46 -12.17 12.87
N ASP A 12 5.97 -11.79 11.68
CA ASP A 12 6.85 -11.51 10.56
C ASP A 12 7.39 -10.08 10.66
N THR A 13 8.68 -9.91 10.37
CA THR A 13 9.28 -8.60 10.16
C THR A 13 8.84 -8.06 8.81
N VAL A 14 8.26 -6.87 8.81
CA VAL A 14 7.69 -6.22 7.64
C VAL A 14 8.14 -4.76 7.54
N HIS A 15 8.13 -4.24 6.33
CA HIS A 15 8.46 -2.83 6.07
C HIS A 15 7.27 -2.13 5.42
N LEU A 16 7.14 -0.82 5.66
CA LEU A 16 6.11 -0.04 4.98
C LEU A 16 6.22 -0.18 3.45
N TYR A 17 7.45 -0.19 2.93
CA TYR A 17 7.72 -0.28 1.49
C TYR A 17 7.44 -1.65 0.88
N ASP A 18 7.22 -2.70 1.68
CA ASP A 18 6.74 -3.99 1.17
C ASP A 18 5.34 -3.86 0.54
N GLN A 19 4.61 -2.79 0.89
CA GLN A 19 3.32 -2.47 0.33
C GLN A 19 3.39 -1.38 -0.77
N GLN A 20 4.57 -1.05 -1.28
CA GLN A 20 4.71 -0.12 -2.39
C GLN A 20 3.93 -0.61 -3.62
N GLY A 21 3.23 0.30 -4.27
CA GLY A 21 2.31 -0.03 -5.37
C GLY A 21 0.88 -0.30 -4.93
N LYS A 22 0.61 -0.38 -3.61
CA LYS A 22 -0.74 -0.44 -3.03
C LYS A 22 -1.15 0.90 -2.44
N ILE A 23 -2.44 1.04 -2.22
CA ILE A 23 -3.03 2.14 -1.46
C ILE A 23 -3.09 1.68 -0.01
N ILE A 24 -2.57 2.50 0.91
CA ILE A 24 -2.51 2.15 2.33
C ILE A 24 -3.44 3.06 3.12
N ILE A 25 -4.25 2.45 3.99
CA ILE A 25 -5.00 3.15 5.03
C ILE A 25 -4.35 2.80 6.36
N LEU A 26 -3.78 3.81 7.02
CA LEU A 26 -3.01 3.64 8.24
C LEU A 26 -3.67 4.37 9.41
N ASP A 27 -3.65 3.76 10.61
CA ASP A 27 -3.96 4.41 11.88
C ASP A 27 -2.95 4.08 12.98
N LEU A 28 -3.02 4.86 14.05
CA LEU A 28 -2.28 4.62 15.28
C LEU A 28 -3.26 4.14 16.35
N PHE A 29 -2.92 3.07 17.06
CA PHE A 29 -3.78 2.46 18.06
C PHE A 29 -2.98 1.87 19.24
N PHE A 30 -3.66 1.32 20.23
CA PHE A 30 -3.09 0.45 21.24
C PHE A 30 -4.17 -0.47 21.81
N THR A 31 -3.81 -1.70 22.16
CA THR A 31 -4.79 -2.75 22.50
C THR A 31 -5.53 -2.49 23.80
N SER A 32 -4.90 -1.79 24.75
CA SER A 32 -5.48 -1.45 26.06
C SER A 32 -6.38 -0.20 26.05
N CYS A 33 -6.61 0.42 24.87
CA CYS A 33 -7.51 1.56 24.73
C CYS A 33 -8.98 1.13 24.93
N GLY A 34 -9.59 1.64 25.99
CA GLY A 34 -11.01 1.34 26.32
C GLY A 34 -12.02 2.28 25.65
N SER A 35 -11.60 3.31 24.90
CA SER A 35 -12.47 4.37 24.44
C SER A 35 -12.65 4.40 22.90
N ILE A 36 -11.68 4.98 22.18
CA ILE A 36 -11.82 5.24 20.74
C ILE A 36 -11.32 4.11 19.86
N CYS A 37 -10.24 3.40 20.24
CA CYS A 37 -9.62 2.37 19.39
C CYS A 37 -10.59 1.25 18.99
N PRO A 38 -11.47 0.71 19.87
CA PRO A 38 -12.44 -0.28 19.42
C PRO A 38 -13.39 0.23 18.34
N LYS A 39 -13.76 1.53 18.39
CA LYS A 39 -14.61 2.17 17.37
C LYS A 39 -13.84 2.35 16.07
N LEU A 40 -12.57 2.80 16.15
CA LEU A 40 -11.70 2.95 14.99
C LEU A 40 -11.47 1.60 14.29
N THR A 41 -11.13 0.56 15.06
CA THR A 41 -10.94 -0.80 14.53
C THR A 41 -12.21 -1.31 13.85
N ASN A 42 -13.39 -1.09 14.45
CA ASN A 42 -14.66 -1.48 13.83
C ASN A 42 -14.92 -0.71 12.51
N ASN A 43 -14.63 0.59 12.48
CA ASN A 43 -14.79 1.38 11.27
C ASN A 43 -13.77 1.01 10.18
N MET A 44 -12.53 0.70 10.56
CA MET A 44 -11.50 0.16 9.66
C MET A 44 -11.94 -1.20 9.07
N SER A 45 -12.53 -2.08 9.90
CA SER A 45 -13.09 -3.36 9.45
C SER A 45 -14.22 -3.18 8.42
N LYS A 46 -15.10 -2.19 8.63
CA LYS A 46 -16.14 -1.85 7.64
C LYS A 46 -15.55 -1.35 6.33
N LEU A 47 -14.49 -0.53 6.39
CA LEU A 47 -13.77 -0.12 5.20
C LEU A 47 -13.11 -1.32 4.50
N GLN A 48 -12.43 -2.20 5.25
CA GLN A 48 -11.84 -3.43 4.70
C GLN A 48 -12.89 -4.25 3.94
N GLN A 49 -14.06 -4.45 4.53
CA GLN A 49 -15.16 -5.19 3.89
C GLN A 49 -15.71 -4.49 2.65
N SER A 50 -15.75 -3.15 2.61
CA SER A 50 -16.25 -2.39 1.46
C SER A 50 -15.37 -2.51 0.21
N PHE A 51 -14.08 -2.85 0.38
CA PHE A 51 -13.15 -3.09 -0.71
C PHE A 51 -13.07 -4.57 -1.14
N THR A 52 -13.92 -5.45 -0.56
CA THR A 52 -14.06 -6.83 -1.06
C THR A 52 -14.84 -6.84 -2.37
N ARG A 53 -14.42 -7.65 -3.34
CA ARG A 53 -15.12 -7.78 -4.62
C ARG A 53 -16.55 -8.30 -4.42
N GLY A 54 -17.53 -7.48 -4.74
CA GLY A 54 -18.93 -7.88 -4.89
C GLY A 54 -19.74 -7.96 -3.61
N GLY A 55 -19.31 -7.38 -2.49
CA GLY A 55 -20.12 -7.35 -1.25
C GLY A 55 -20.46 -8.73 -0.65
N ASP A 56 -19.93 -9.81 -1.22
CA ASP A 56 -20.10 -11.17 -0.70
C ASP A 56 -19.04 -11.44 0.36
N THR A 57 -19.48 -11.49 1.62
CA THR A 57 -18.61 -11.76 2.78
C THR A 57 -17.88 -13.10 2.72
N ARG A 58 -18.30 -14.00 1.81
CA ARG A 58 -17.65 -15.30 1.56
C ARG A 58 -16.52 -15.21 0.52
N LYS A 59 -16.36 -14.07 -0.17
CA LYS A 59 -15.27 -13.88 -1.13
C LYS A 59 -14.03 -13.35 -0.42
N LYS A 60 -12.88 -13.86 -0.83
CA LYS A 60 -11.58 -13.40 -0.35
C LYS A 60 -11.41 -11.90 -0.64
N VAL A 61 -10.97 -11.14 0.37
CA VAL A 61 -10.64 -9.71 0.24
C VAL A 61 -9.63 -9.52 -0.90
N ASP A 62 -9.85 -8.54 -1.76
CA ASP A 62 -8.87 -8.20 -2.79
C ASP A 62 -7.68 -7.45 -2.17
N THR A 63 -6.68 -8.22 -1.76
CA THR A 63 -5.48 -7.72 -1.11
C THR A 63 -4.53 -7.02 -2.08
N SER A 64 -4.80 -7.10 -3.39
CA SER A 64 -3.89 -6.59 -4.41
C SER A 64 -3.86 -5.07 -4.52
N ILE A 65 -4.93 -4.37 -4.07
CA ILE A 65 -5.13 -2.94 -4.32
C ILE A 65 -5.00 -2.11 -3.05
N VAL A 66 -5.63 -2.54 -1.94
CA VAL A 66 -5.68 -1.77 -0.69
C VAL A 66 -5.12 -2.61 0.46
N HIS A 67 -4.25 -2.01 1.24
CA HIS A 67 -3.68 -2.59 2.44
C HIS A 67 -3.98 -1.71 3.65
N PHE A 68 -4.27 -2.33 4.78
CA PHE A 68 -4.57 -1.66 6.03
C PHE A 68 -3.41 -1.86 7.02
N MET A 69 -3.07 -0.82 7.75
CA MET A 69 -2.00 -0.85 8.74
C MET A 69 -2.45 -0.15 10.02
N SER A 70 -2.38 -0.83 11.14
CA SER A 70 -2.58 -0.24 12.46
C SER A 70 -1.28 -0.39 13.25
N ILE A 71 -0.61 0.74 13.55
CA ILE A 71 0.67 0.74 14.25
C ILE A 71 0.40 1.02 15.73
N SER A 72 0.86 0.11 16.61
CA SER A 72 0.74 0.31 18.04
C SER A 72 1.66 1.42 18.53
N VAL A 73 1.12 2.32 19.33
CA VAL A 73 1.86 3.38 20.03
C VAL A 73 2.26 2.99 21.45
N ASP A 74 1.88 1.77 21.88
CA ASP A 74 2.31 1.18 23.15
C ASP A 74 3.01 -0.17 22.94
N PRO A 75 4.11 -0.21 22.16
CA PRO A 75 4.74 -1.47 21.77
C PRO A 75 5.31 -2.27 22.96
N ASN A 76 5.53 -1.63 24.10
CA ASN A 76 5.98 -2.30 25.31
C ASN A 76 4.91 -3.25 25.87
N ARG A 77 3.62 -2.94 25.69
CA ARG A 77 2.50 -3.79 26.07
C ARG A 77 1.97 -4.62 24.90
N ASP A 78 1.99 -4.06 23.72
CA ASP A 78 1.42 -4.64 22.50
C ASP A 78 2.43 -5.56 21.80
N SER A 79 2.81 -6.65 22.49
CA SER A 79 3.63 -7.71 21.91
C SER A 79 2.88 -8.49 20.82
N VAL A 80 3.59 -9.25 19.98
CA VAL A 80 3.00 -10.07 18.91
C VAL A 80 1.85 -10.97 19.40
N PRO A 81 1.98 -11.71 20.53
CA PRO A 81 0.85 -12.49 21.04
C PRO A 81 -0.37 -11.64 21.43
N VAL A 82 -0.15 -10.43 21.97
CA VAL A 82 -1.22 -9.50 22.35
C VAL A 82 -1.93 -8.97 21.11
N LEU A 83 -1.17 -8.57 20.07
CA LEU A 83 -1.73 -8.13 18.79
C LEU A 83 -2.51 -9.24 18.10
N ARG A 84 -2.02 -10.48 18.15
CA ARG A 84 -2.73 -11.66 17.62
C ARG A 84 -4.05 -11.91 18.33
N ALA A 85 -4.05 -11.84 19.67
CA ALA A 85 -5.26 -11.98 20.46
C ALA A 85 -6.27 -10.85 20.15
N TYR A 86 -5.79 -9.62 19.98
CA TYR A 86 -6.61 -8.47 19.60
C TYR A 86 -7.21 -8.66 18.20
N ALA A 87 -6.42 -9.09 17.22
CA ALA A 87 -6.88 -9.38 15.86
C ALA A 87 -8.01 -10.42 15.86
N ASN A 88 -7.83 -11.51 16.58
CA ASN A 88 -8.83 -12.58 16.70
C ASN A 88 -10.13 -12.07 17.36
N LYS A 89 -10.02 -11.23 18.38
CA LYS A 89 -11.18 -10.65 19.09
C LYS A 89 -11.97 -9.66 18.22
N THR A 90 -11.28 -8.89 17.38
CA THR A 90 -11.88 -7.80 16.59
C THR A 90 -12.19 -8.20 15.15
N GLY A 91 -11.84 -9.42 14.72
CA GLY A 91 -12.11 -9.92 13.37
C GLY A 91 -11.23 -9.27 12.30
N VAL A 92 -10.03 -8.83 12.66
CA VAL A 92 -9.03 -8.32 11.71
C VAL A 92 -8.58 -9.45 10.79
N ILE A 93 -8.71 -9.26 9.48
CA ILE A 93 -8.28 -10.23 8.47
C ILE A 93 -6.84 -9.91 8.08
N ALA A 94 -5.90 -10.77 8.48
CA ALA A 94 -4.47 -10.56 8.32
C ALA A 94 -3.99 -10.51 6.84
N ASP A 95 -4.79 -11.03 5.90
CA ASP A 95 -4.46 -11.08 4.47
C ASP A 95 -4.09 -9.70 3.90
N ASN A 96 -4.74 -8.63 4.36
CA ASN A 96 -4.49 -7.25 3.92
C ASN A 96 -4.57 -6.22 5.05
N TRP A 97 -4.56 -6.66 6.31
CA TRP A 97 -4.54 -5.75 7.45
C TRP A 97 -3.52 -6.22 8.49
N TRP A 98 -2.47 -5.43 8.64
CA TRP A 98 -1.43 -5.69 9.62
C TRP A 98 -1.63 -4.85 10.87
N LEU A 99 -1.64 -5.52 12.04
CA LEU A 99 -1.45 -4.90 13.34
C LEU A 99 0.04 -4.95 13.65
N LEU A 100 0.65 -3.81 13.87
CA LEU A 100 2.09 -3.65 13.85
C LEU A 100 2.62 -3.17 15.18
N THR A 101 3.75 -3.74 15.59
CA THR A 101 4.53 -3.32 16.76
C THR A 101 6.02 -3.20 16.39
N GLY A 102 6.83 -2.65 17.27
CA GLY A 102 8.26 -2.50 16.99
C GLY A 102 8.99 -1.66 18.02
N ASN A 103 10.11 -1.07 17.62
CA ASN A 103 10.85 -0.15 18.49
C ASN A 103 10.06 1.14 18.72
N ARG A 104 9.84 1.51 20.00
CA ARG A 104 9.04 2.66 20.39
C ARG A 104 9.56 3.96 19.80
N ASP A 105 10.86 4.21 19.88
CA ASP A 105 11.45 5.47 19.41
C ASP A 105 11.32 5.60 17.89
N SER A 106 11.49 4.50 17.15
CA SER A 106 11.29 4.46 15.70
C SER A 106 9.84 4.74 15.32
N ILE A 107 8.88 4.16 16.05
CA ILE A 107 7.44 4.39 15.84
C ILE A 107 7.08 5.85 16.08
N TYR A 108 7.53 6.41 17.20
CA TYR A 108 7.24 7.81 17.56
C TYR A 108 7.89 8.78 16.59
N LYS A 109 9.16 8.54 16.23
CA LYS A 109 9.83 9.34 15.20
C LYS A 109 9.07 9.30 13.87
N PHE A 110 8.63 8.12 13.43
CA PHE A 110 7.84 7.96 12.22
C PHE A 110 6.48 8.69 12.31
N ALA A 111 5.78 8.58 13.45
CA ALA A 111 4.51 9.25 13.68
C ALA A 111 4.61 10.77 13.58
N PHE A 112 5.64 11.38 14.20
CA PHE A 112 5.82 12.83 14.19
C PHE A 112 6.48 13.34 12.92
N GLU A 113 7.57 12.72 12.46
CA GLU A 113 8.35 13.24 11.34
C GLU A 113 7.74 12.91 9.98
N GLU A 114 7.15 11.71 9.83
CA GLU A 114 6.63 11.25 8.54
C GLU A 114 5.11 11.37 8.45
N LEU A 115 4.39 10.89 9.48
CA LEU A 115 2.93 10.96 9.48
C LEU A 115 2.38 12.31 9.94
N LYS A 116 3.21 13.21 10.47
CA LYS A 116 2.83 14.58 10.89
C LYS A 116 1.59 14.62 11.78
N VAL A 117 1.48 13.67 12.71
CA VAL A 117 0.25 13.48 13.50
C VAL A 117 -0.06 14.68 14.39
N ASP A 118 0.95 15.40 14.88
CA ASP A 118 0.84 16.62 15.66
C ASP A 118 0.26 17.81 14.88
N GLN A 119 0.53 17.88 13.57
CA GLN A 119 0.10 18.99 12.72
C GLN A 119 -1.36 18.84 12.24
N PHE A 120 -1.85 17.60 12.14
CA PHE A 120 -3.15 17.30 11.58
C PHE A 120 -4.13 16.69 12.60
N SER A 121 -3.79 16.69 13.89
CA SER A 121 -4.69 16.32 14.97
C SER A 121 -5.60 17.50 15.33
N GLN A 122 -6.86 17.21 15.67
CA GLN A 122 -7.79 18.21 16.21
C GLN A 122 -7.59 18.42 17.72
N GLU A 123 -6.90 17.50 18.37
CA GLU A 123 -6.61 17.52 19.80
C GLU A 123 -5.10 17.58 20.03
N PRO A 124 -4.64 18.21 21.12
CA PRO A 124 -3.23 18.21 21.49
C PRO A 124 -2.73 16.78 21.67
N ILE A 125 -1.63 16.43 20.99
CA ILE A 125 -0.98 15.12 21.13
C ILE A 125 0.17 15.25 22.12
N SER A 126 0.12 14.43 23.17
CA SER A 126 1.25 14.33 24.10
C SER A 126 2.44 13.64 23.42
N PRO A 127 3.66 14.20 23.52
CA PRO A 127 4.86 13.52 23.04
C PRO A 127 5.12 12.17 23.73
N ASP A 128 4.60 12.00 24.95
CA ASP A 128 4.79 10.77 25.73
C ASP A 128 3.81 9.66 25.35
N PHE A 129 2.66 10.05 24.79
CA PHE A 129 1.64 9.09 24.37
C PHE A 129 0.83 9.61 23.19
N VAL A 130 1.19 9.13 22.00
CA VAL A 130 0.55 9.50 20.73
C VAL A 130 -0.71 8.69 20.53
N HIS A 131 -1.87 9.31 20.58
CA HIS A 131 -3.09 8.71 20.08
C HIS A 131 -3.87 9.73 19.22
N THR A 132 -4.51 9.24 18.18
CA THR A 132 -5.29 10.08 17.27
C THR A 132 -6.45 9.29 16.70
N SER A 133 -7.56 9.99 16.43
CA SER A 133 -8.72 9.40 15.72
C SER A 133 -8.55 9.40 14.20
N ARG A 134 -7.35 9.66 13.68
CA ARG A 134 -7.12 9.86 12.25
C ARG A 134 -6.78 8.58 11.53
N PHE A 135 -7.43 8.39 10.38
CA PHE A 135 -6.97 7.48 9.33
C PHE A 135 -6.13 8.29 8.33
N ILE A 136 -5.00 7.76 7.94
CA ILE A 136 -4.05 8.38 7.03
C ILE A 136 -4.06 7.59 5.73
N LEU A 137 -4.34 8.26 4.62
CA LEU A 137 -4.35 7.67 3.30
C LEU A 137 -2.99 7.89 2.62
N ILE A 138 -2.34 6.79 2.21
CA ILE A 138 -1.05 6.79 1.53
C ILE A 138 -1.26 6.14 0.15
N ASP A 139 -0.70 6.75 -0.88
CA ASP A 139 -0.83 6.28 -2.26
C ASP A 139 0.22 5.23 -2.65
N LYS A 140 0.11 4.71 -3.86
CA LYS A 140 1.01 3.72 -4.46
C LYS A 140 2.48 4.15 -4.51
N LYS A 141 2.77 5.46 -4.37
CA LYS A 141 4.11 6.06 -4.35
C LYS A 141 4.60 6.40 -2.94
N MET A 142 3.91 5.91 -1.92
CA MET A 142 4.20 6.19 -0.51
C MET A 142 4.05 7.67 -0.13
N GLN A 143 3.16 8.42 -0.81
CA GLN A 143 2.84 9.80 -0.50
C GLN A 143 1.55 9.88 0.29
N ILE A 144 1.52 10.67 1.36
CA ILE A 144 0.31 10.95 2.13
C ILE A 144 -0.62 11.79 1.27
N ARG A 145 -1.87 11.34 1.11
CA ARG A 145 -2.91 11.99 0.30
C ARG A 145 -4.00 12.65 1.14
N GLY A 146 -4.11 12.28 2.39
CA GLY A 146 -5.08 12.91 3.28
C GLY A 146 -5.16 12.29 4.67
N TYR A 147 -5.84 13.04 5.55
CA TYR A 147 -6.12 12.67 6.93
C TYR A 147 -7.63 12.73 7.13
N TYR A 148 -8.19 11.68 7.71
CA TYR A 148 -9.64 11.50 7.83
C TYR A 148 -10.00 11.17 9.27
N ASN A 149 -11.06 11.79 9.80
CA ASN A 149 -11.55 11.41 11.11
C ASN A 149 -12.20 10.01 11.05
N GLY A 150 -11.56 9.03 11.65
CA GLY A 150 -12.03 7.64 11.68
C GLY A 150 -13.31 7.41 12.49
N LEU A 151 -13.78 8.41 13.24
CA LEU A 151 -15.01 8.37 14.02
C LEU A 151 -16.17 9.11 13.34
N ASP A 152 -15.91 9.85 12.25
CA ASP A 152 -16.91 10.62 11.53
C ASP A 152 -17.32 9.95 10.23
N SER A 153 -18.62 9.69 10.06
CA SER A 153 -19.18 9.00 8.90
C SER A 153 -18.96 9.74 7.59
N ALA A 154 -19.03 11.06 7.58
CA ALA A 154 -18.82 11.87 6.38
C ALA A 154 -17.33 11.80 5.94
N SER A 155 -16.41 11.84 6.92
CA SER A 155 -14.98 11.67 6.69
C SER A 155 -14.63 10.28 6.15
N LEU A 156 -15.27 9.23 6.67
CA LEU A 156 -15.09 7.85 6.18
C LEU A 156 -15.63 7.66 4.76
N LEU A 157 -16.76 8.26 4.42
CA LEU A 157 -17.27 8.26 3.05
C LEU A 157 -16.31 8.98 2.10
N LYS A 158 -15.74 10.12 2.54
CA LYS A 158 -14.73 10.85 1.77
C LYS A 158 -13.49 9.99 1.57
N LEU A 159 -12.99 9.33 2.62
CA LEU A 159 -11.86 8.40 2.53
C LEU A 159 -12.12 7.30 1.48
N ALA A 160 -13.28 6.63 1.56
CA ALA A 160 -13.62 5.57 0.62
C ALA A 160 -13.67 6.08 -0.84
N LYS A 161 -14.19 7.28 -1.06
CA LYS A 161 -14.21 7.94 -2.38
C LYS A 161 -12.81 8.27 -2.89
N ASP A 162 -11.96 8.82 -2.03
CA ASP A 162 -10.59 9.19 -2.38
C ASP A 162 -9.73 7.94 -2.68
N VAL A 163 -9.94 6.82 -1.95
CA VAL A 163 -9.36 5.51 -2.31
C VAL A 163 -9.81 5.09 -3.71
N GLY A 164 -11.10 5.23 -4.03
CA GLY A 164 -11.62 4.93 -5.37
C GLY A 164 -10.92 5.74 -6.46
N TYR A 165 -10.67 7.03 -6.23
CA TYR A 165 -9.91 7.86 -7.18
C TYR A 165 -8.46 7.38 -7.33
N LEU A 166 -7.78 7.01 -6.25
CA LEU A 166 -6.42 6.48 -6.30
C LEU A 166 -6.33 5.12 -7.02
N MET A 167 -7.38 4.31 -6.94
CA MET A 167 -7.45 3.05 -7.73
C MET A 167 -7.45 3.33 -9.23
N LEU A 168 -8.13 4.40 -9.67
CA LEU A 168 -8.25 4.79 -11.07
C LEU A 168 -7.05 5.62 -11.55
N GLU A 169 -6.22 6.13 -10.63
CA GLU A 169 -5.04 6.91 -10.99
C GLU A 169 -4.05 6.02 -11.76
N LYS A 170 -3.86 6.35 -13.05
CA LYS A 170 -2.90 5.63 -13.90
C LYS A 170 -1.48 5.90 -13.41
N ASP A 171 -0.73 4.85 -13.21
CA ASP A 171 0.69 4.96 -12.90
C ASP A 171 1.44 5.47 -14.13
N LYS A 172 1.70 6.79 -14.16
CA LYS A 172 2.47 7.44 -15.27
C LYS A 172 3.91 6.92 -15.36
N THR A 173 4.39 6.20 -14.33
CA THR A 173 5.75 5.61 -14.33
C THR A 173 5.79 4.24 -14.98
N LYS A 174 4.67 3.56 -15.17
CA LYS A 174 4.57 2.43 -16.09
C LYS A 174 4.65 2.98 -17.51
N LYS A 175 5.85 3.36 -17.96
CA LYS A 175 6.17 3.44 -19.39
C LYS A 175 5.60 2.17 -20.01
N ASN A 176 4.82 2.34 -21.09
CA ASN A 176 4.21 1.22 -21.80
C ASN A 176 5.26 0.12 -21.96
N LYS A 177 5.16 -0.94 -21.18
CA LYS A 177 6.05 -2.11 -21.28
C LYS A 177 6.09 -2.60 -22.72
N ILE A 178 4.93 -2.52 -23.40
CA ILE A 178 4.78 -2.77 -24.85
C ILE A 178 5.71 -1.88 -25.68
N PHE A 179 5.88 -0.60 -25.33
CA PHE A 179 6.75 0.29 -26.11
C PHE A 179 8.24 -0.01 -25.86
N GLN A 180 8.61 -0.40 -24.64
CA GLN A 180 9.97 -0.87 -24.34
C GLN A 180 10.24 -2.22 -25.01
N ASP A 181 9.31 -3.16 -24.95
CA ASP A 181 9.43 -4.46 -25.61
C ASP A 181 9.59 -4.30 -27.15
N ILE A 182 8.90 -3.31 -27.77
CA ILE A 182 9.06 -2.97 -29.20
C ILE A 182 10.45 -2.34 -29.46
N VAL A 183 10.91 -1.46 -28.59
CA VAL A 183 12.24 -0.82 -28.73
C VAL A 183 13.34 -1.87 -28.54
N ASP A 184 13.17 -2.77 -27.58
CA ASP A 184 14.11 -3.87 -27.33
C ASP A 184 14.14 -4.90 -28.48
N LEU A 185 13.05 -5.00 -29.27
CA LEU A 185 12.99 -5.82 -30.48
C LEU A 185 13.51 -5.08 -31.73
N SER A 186 13.80 -3.78 -31.66
CA SER A 186 14.19 -2.97 -32.83
C SER A 186 15.49 -3.48 -33.51
N TRP A 187 16.41 -4.05 -32.74
CA TRP A 187 17.62 -4.67 -33.29
C TRP A 187 17.32 -5.90 -34.16
N LEU A 188 16.24 -6.63 -33.86
CA LEU A 188 15.80 -7.79 -34.64
C LEU A 188 15.39 -7.37 -36.06
N TRP A 189 14.70 -6.24 -36.18
CA TRP A 189 14.30 -5.67 -37.47
C TRP A 189 15.51 -5.24 -38.30
N LEU A 190 16.58 -4.71 -37.67
CA LEU A 190 17.84 -4.38 -38.36
C LEU A 190 18.54 -5.63 -38.89
N VAL A 191 18.55 -6.73 -38.10
CA VAL A 191 19.11 -8.01 -38.56
C VAL A 191 18.32 -8.58 -39.72
N ILE A 192 16.98 -8.55 -39.67
CA ILE A 192 16.12 -9.00 -40.76
C ILE A 192 16.36 -8.17 -42.03
N ALA A 193 16.46 -6.85 -41.92
CA ALA A 193 16.73 -5.98 -43.04
C ALA A 193 18.09 -6.28 -43.69
N LEU A 194 19.12 -6.52 -42.91
CA LEU A 194 20.46 -6.92 -43.40
C LEU A 194 20.41 -8.27 -44.11
N LEU A 195 19.71 -9.26 -43.58
CA LEU A 195 19.55 -10.58 -44.19
C LEU A 195 18.81 -10.49 -45.53
N VAL A 196 17.73 -9.69 -45.59
CA VAL A 196 16.98 -9.47 -46.84
C VAL A 196 17.86 -8.76 -47.88
N SER A 197 18.60 -7.73 -47.48
CA SER A 197 19.54 -7.03 -48.37
C SER A 197 20.63 -7.95 -48.88
N TRP A 198 21.21 -8.79 -48.00
CA TRP A 198 22.22 -9.79 -48.39
C TRP A 198 21.64 -10.83 -49.36
N PHE A 199 20.41 -11.31 -49.10
CA PHE A 199 19.73 -12.26 -49.97
C PHE A 199 19.47 -11.71 -51.37
N VAL A 200 18.96 -10.47 -51.44
CA VAL A 200 18.75 -9.76 -52.74
C VAL A 200 20.08 -9.56 -53.49
N TYR A 201 21.14 -9.16 -52.78
CA TYR A 201 22.47 -9.00 -53.37
C TYR A 201 23.01 -10.35 -53.88
N TYR A 202 22.90 -11.41 -53.12
CA TYR A 202 23.36 -12.77 -53.50
C TYR A 202 22.62 -13.27 -54.73
N PHE A 203 21.30 -13.14 -54.78
CA PHE A 203 20.52 -13.54 -55.94
C PHE A 203 20.88 -12.74 -57.19
N ASN A 204 20.99 -11.41 -57.12
CA ASN A 204 21.38 -10.56 -58.25
C ASN A 204 22.76 -10.93 -58.78
N THR A 205 23.73 -11.21 -57.92
CA THR A 205 25.09 -11.60 -58.36
C THR A 205 25.11 -12.98 -59.02
N LYS A 206 24.24 -13.92 -58.55
CA LYS A 206 24.18 -15.25 -59.12
C LYS A 206 23.47 -15.27 -60.47
N PHE A 207 22.42 -14.49 -60.65
CA PHE A 207 21.69 -14.38 -61.93
C PHE A 207 22.46 -13.59 -63.00
N ASN A 208 23.28 -12.60 -62.59
CA ASN A 208 24.13 -11.84 -63.55
C ASN A 208 25.36 -12.60 -64.03
N LYS A 209 25.74 -13.74 -63.43
CA LYS A 209 26.85 -14.58 -63.88
C LYS A 209 26.39 -15.70 -64.84
N SER A 210 25.07 -15.80 -65.09
CA SER A 210 24.46 -16.80 -65.98
C SER A 210 24.03 -16.26 -67.31
N LYS A 211 24.42 -15.01 -67.62
CA LYS A 211 24.40 -14.40 -68.96
C LYS A 211 25.82 -14.14 -69.42
#